data_3134527414b709f63e91a457004f5298
#
_entry.id   3134527414b709f63e91a457004f5298
#
_cell.length_a   1.000
_cell.length_b   1.000
_cell.length_c   1.000
_cell.angle_alpha   90.00
_cell.angle_beta   90.00
_cell.angle_gamma   90.00
#
_symmetry.space_group_name_H-M   'P 1'
#
loop_
_entity.id
_entity.type
_entity.pdbx_description
1 polymer ?
#
loop_
_entity_poly.entity_id
_entity_poly.type
_entity_poly.pdbx_seq_one_letter_code
_entity_poly.pdbx_strand_id
1 'polypeptide(L)'
;LNPNVSVLGVQTRTQMKQLYQNTKFYFQGSRLEGLPNSVCEAMLCGCIPIGSRVFGIPDIIGNTGLLFDTEKDLVQVKDFILSGLGEKESKQARKRIISKFNISKRIEKIKENID
;
A
#
# COMPACT_ATOMS: atom_id res chain seq x y z
N LEU A 1 2.67 22.75 13.48
CA LEU A 1 2.95 21.50 12.76
C LEU A 1 4.36 21.02 13.06
N ASN A 2 4.49 19.71 13.28
CA ASN A 2 5.79 19.08 13.43
C ASN A 2 6.60 19.33 12.15
N PRO A 3 7.86 19.82 12.24
CA PRO A 3 8.67 20.08 11.05
C PRO A 3 8.96 18.84 10.20
N ASN A 4 8.74 17.65 10.75
CA ASN A 4 8.92 16.39 10.02
C ASN A 4 7.65 15.95 9.27
N VAL A 5 6.58 16.73 9.35
CA VAL A 5 5.31 16.43 8.67
C VAL A 5 5.02 17.50 7.62
N SER A 6 4.72 17.07 6.41
CA SER A 6 4.35 17.96 5.31
C SER A 6 2.97 17.59 4.78
N VAL A 7 2.13 18.60 4.54
CA VAL A 7 0.84 18.43 3.89
C VAL A 7 0.99 18.88 2.45
N LEU A 8 0.81 17.94 1.50
CA LEU A 8 1.14 18.17 0.11
C LEU A 8 -0.04 18.65 -0.75
N GLY A 9 -1.26 18.57 -0.24
CA GLY A 9 -2.45 18.91 -1.01
C GLY A 9 -2.71 17.95 -2.16
N VAL A 10 -3.44 18.41 -3.17
CA VAL A 10 -3.81 17.58 -4.32
C VAL A 10 -2.59 17.36 -5.21
N GLN A 11 -2.35 16.10 -5.55
CA GLN A 11 -1.21 15.69 -6.39
C GLN A 11 -1.69 15.09 -7.70
N THR A 12 -0.93 15.29 -8.76
CA THR A 12 -1.17 14.61 -10.03
C THR A 12 -0.78 13.12 -9.91
N ARG A 13 -1.23 12.31 -10.86
CA ARG A 13 -0.87 10.89 -10.93
C ARG A 13 0.64 10.67 -10.95
N THR A 14 1.34 11.45 -11.76
CA THR A 14 2.80 11.38 -11.86
C THR A 14 3.47 11.75 -10.55
N GLN A 15 3.00 12.82 -9.88
CA GLN A 15 3.52 13.23 -8.58
C GLN A 15 3.30 12.16 -7.51
N MET A 16 2.11 11.54 -7.47
CA MET A 16 1.82 10.47 -6.53
C MET A 16 2.73 9.26 -6.76
N LYS A 17 2.94 8.88 -8.01
CA LYS A 17 3.86 7.79 -8.34
C LYS A 17 5.26 8.06 -7.84
N GLN A 18 5.76 9.27 -8.06
CA GLN A 18 7.09 9.68 -7.58
C GLN A 18 7.18 9.63 -6.06
N LEU A 19 6.14 10.08 -5.36
CA LEU A 19 6.08 10.01 -3.91
C LEU A 19 6.15 8.58 -3.41
N TYR A 20 5.36 7.68 -3.99
CA TYR A 20 5.38 6.25 -3.62
C TYR A 20 6.74 5.62 -3.88
N GLN A 21 7.37 5.93 -5.00
CA GLN A 21 8.70 5.38 -5.35
C GLN A 21 9.80 5.82 -4.39
N ASN A 22 9.61 6.96 -3.73
CA ASN A 22 10.58 7.51 -2.78
C ASN A 22 10.16 7.34 -1.31
N THR A 23 9.13 6.56 -1.06
CA THR A 23 8.56 6.35 0.29
C THR A 23 8.73 4.89 0.69
N LYS A 24 9.18 4.67 1.91
CA LYS A 24 9.40 3.31 2.43
C LYS A 24 8.11 2.67 2.93
N PHE A 25 7.30 3.43 3.66
CA PHE A 25 6.06 2.92 4.25
C PHE A 25 4.86 3.72 3.76
N TYR A 26 3.76 3.01 3.52
CA TYR A 26 2.48 3.62 3.20
C TYR A 26 1.46 3.26 4.29
N PHE A 27 0.80 4.27 4.84
CA PHE A 27 -0.17 4.11 5.92
C PHE A 27 -1.58 4.41 5.44
N GLN A 28 -2.48 3.44 5.60
CA GLN A 28 -3.89 3.59 5.25
C GLN A 28 -4.74 3.35 6.49
N GLY A 29 -5.23 4.44 7.11
CA GLY A 29 -6.02 4.41 8.33
C GLY A 29 -7.52 4.54 8.13
N SER A 30 -8.04 4.18 6.95
CA SER A 30 -9.44 4.35 6.60
C SER A 30 -10.37 3.45 7.40
N ARG A 31 -11.55 3.97 7.74
CA ARG A 31 -12.61 3.21 8.41
C ARG A 31 -13.80 2.91 7.50
N LEU A 32 -14.00 3.71 6.47
CA LEU A 32 -15.16 3.65 5.58
C LEU A 32 -14.70 3.88 4.15
N GLU A 33 -14.09 2.88 3.54
CA GLU A 33 -13.58 3.01 2.20
C GLU A 33 -14.00 1.84 1.33
N GLY A 34 -14.23 2.10 0.05
CA GLY A 34 -14.33 1.09 -0.96
C GLY A 34 -12.98 0.46 -1.25
N LEU A 35 -12.73 0.07 -2.49
CA LEU A 35 -11.45 -0.55 -2.87
C LEU A 35 -10.29 0.43 -2.65
N PRO A 36 -9.32 0.07 -1.81
CA PRO A 36 -8.19 0.97 -1.51
C PRO A 36 -7.14 0.91 -2.63
N ASN A 37 -7.45 1.55 -3.74
CA ASN A 37 -6.54 1.62 -4.90
C ASN A 37 -5.19 2.24 -4.52
N SER A 38 -5.20 3.18 -3.59
CA SER A 38 -3.98 3.83 -3.13
C SER A 38 -3.01 2.85 -2.48
N VAL A 39 -3.50 1.88 -1.71
CA VAL A 39 -2.67 0.84 -1.11
C VAL A 39 -2.02 0.00 -2.20
N CYS A 40 -2.80 -0.42 -3.20
CA CYS A 40 -2.29 -1.20 -4.33
C CYS A 40 -1.22 -0.44 -5.09
N GLU A 41 -1.46 0.83 -5.40
CA GLU A 41 -0.52 1.67 -6.12
C GLU A 41 0.79 1.86 -5.34
N ALA A 42 0.68 2.13 -4.04
CA ALA A 42 1.83 2.28 -3.17
C ALA A 42 2.67 0.99 -3.10
N MET A 43 2.01 -0.15 -2.95
CA MET A 43 2.69 -1.45 -2.91
C MET A 43 3.37 -1.78 -4.24
N LEU A 44 2.74 -1.46 -5.37
CA LEU A 44 3.35 -1.62 -6.69
C LEU A 44 4.62 -0.79 -6.84
N CYS A 45 4.69 0.36 -6.18
CA CYS A 45 5.88 1.21 -6.18
C CYS A 45 6.91 0.78 -5.13
N GLY A 46 6.64 -0.28 -4.38
CA GLY A 46 7.56 -0.83 -3.39
C GLY A 46 7.38 -0.30 -1.97
N CYS A 47 6.29 0.41 -1.68
CA CYS A 47 5.99 0.80 -0.30
C CYS A 47 5.57 -0.40 0.53
N ILE A 48 6.07 -0.46 1.76
CA ILE A 48 5.64 -1.47 2.74
C ILE A 48 4.34 -0.97 3.36
N PRO A 49 3.23 -1.72 3.22
CA PRO A 49 1.93 -1.20 3.65
C PRO A 49 1.68 -1.38 5.13
N ILE A 50 1.05 -0.39 5.73
CA ILE A 50 0.51 -0.45 7.08
C ILE A 50 -0.95 -0.02 6.97
N GLY A 51 -1.88 -0.91 7.25
CA GLY A 51 -3.28 -0.64 7.01
C GLY A 51 -4.20 -1.07 8.13
N SER A 52 -5.34 -0.39 8.22
CA SER A 52 -6.41 -0.77 9.13
C SER A 52 -7.07 -2.07 8.66
N ARG A 53 -7.48 -2.91 9.62
CA ARG A 53 -8.12 -4.20 9.33
C ARG A 53 -9.59 -4.00 9.01
N VAL A 54 -9.89 -3.27 7.93
CA VAL A 54 -11.25 -3.00 7.48
C VAL A 54 -11.38 -3.24 5.99
N PHE A 55 -12.56 -3.69 5.56
CA PHE A 55 -12.91 -3.91 4.16
C PHE A 55 -11.87 -4.74 3.40
N GLY A 56 -11.47 -4.31 2.22
CA GLY A 56 -10.54 -5.04 1.36
C GLY A 56 -9.06 -4.90 1.73
N ILE A 57 -8.70 -4.09 2.73
CA ILE A 57 -7.30 -3.85 3.08
C ILE A 57 -6.58 -5.13 3.53
N PRO A 58 -7.15 -5.97 4.42
CA PRO A 58 -6.49 -7.22 4.81
C PRO A 58 -6.21 -8.14 3.63
N ASP A 59 -7.12 -8.20 2.68
CA ASP A 59 -6.97 -9.03 1.49
C ASP A 59 -5.85 -8.53 0.57
N ILE A 60 -5.71 -7.23 0.45
CA ILE A 60 -4.65 -6.62 -0.37
C ILE A 60 -3.28 -6.78 0.28
N ILE A 61 -3.15 -6.44 1.55
CA ILE A 61 -1.88 -6.50 2.27
C ILE A 61 -1.41 -7.93 2.48
N GLY A 62 -2.33 -8.82 2.88
CA GLY A 62 -1.98 -10.19 3.21
C GLY A 62 -0.97 -10.23 4.35
N ASN A 63 0.17 -10.87 4.11
CA ASN A 63 1.26 -11.00 5.08
C ASN A 63 2.48 -10.13 4.73
N THR A 64 2.32 -9.15 3.84
CA THR A 64 3.45 -8.35 3.34
C THR A 64 3.73 -7.07 4.13
N GLY A 65 2.84 -6.70 5.04
CA GLY A 65 2.97 -5.49 5.82
C GLY A 65 2.40 -5.70 7.21
N LEU A 66 1.78 -4.66 7.74
CA LEU A 66 1.17 -4.72 9.06
C LEU A 66 -0.30 -4.31 8.99
N LEU A 67 -1.15 -5.06 9.67
CA LEU A 67 -2.56 -4.73 9.86
C LEU A 67 -2.78 -4.33 11.31
N PHE A 68 -3.59 -3.28 11.54
CA PHE A 68 -3.94 -2.84 12.89
C PHE A 68 -5.46 -2.65 13.01
N ASP A 69 -5.97 -2.76 14.22
CA ASP A 69 -7.42 -2.67 14.48
C ASP A 69 -7.83 -1.31 15.04
N THR A 70 -7.05 -0.77 15.97
CA THR A 70 -7.37 0.47 16.67
C THR A 70 -6.11 1.29 16.93
N GLU A 71 -6.33 2.51 17.41
CA GLU A 71 -5.25 3.40 17.84
C GLU A 71 -4.36 2.79 18.94
N LYS A 72 -4.89 1.81 19.68
CA LYS A 72 -4.12 1.09 20.71
C LYS A 72 -2.96 0.29 20.10
N ASP A 73 -3.02 0.02 18.81
CA ASP A 73 -1.98 -0.74 18.10
C ASP A 73 -0.83 0.14 17.60
N LEU A 74 -0.82 1.43 17.93
CA LEU A 74 0.23 2.35 17.49
C LEU A 74 1.62 1.94 17.96
N VAL A 75 1.73 1.31 19.13
CA VAL A 75 3.01 0.81 19.62
C VAL A 75 3.54 -0.28 18.68
N GLN A 76 2.68 -1.19 18.24
CA GLN A 76 3.04 -2.23 17.27
C GLN A 76 3.45 -1.62 15.92
N VAL A 77 2.74 -0.60 15.47
CA VAL A 77 3.06 0.13 14.24
C VAL A 77 4.47 0.74 14.35
N LYS A 78 4.76 1.40 15.46
CA LYS A 78 6.07 1.99 15.71
C LYS A 78 7.16 0.95 15.70
N ASP A 79 6.96 -0.17 16.41
CA ASP A 79 7.94 -1.25 16.47
C ASP A 79 8.17 -1.86 15.08
N PHE A 80 7.11 -2.00 14.30
CA PHE A 80 7.20 -2.49 12.92
C PHE A 80 8.07 -1.56 12.06
N ILE A 81 7.82 -0.26 12.12
CA ILE A 81 8.58 0.75 11.37
C ILE A 81 10.06 0.71 11.76
N LEU A 82 10.35 0.52 13.03
CA LEU A 82 11.71 0.54 13.57
C LEU A 82 12.43 -0.82 13.49
N SER A 83 11.78 -1.86 12.95
CA SER A 83 12.32 -3.22 12.94
C SER A 83 13.40 -3.49 11.89
N GLY A 84 13.80 -2.48 11.11
CA GLY A 84 14.88 -2.62 10.14
C GLY A 84 14.47 -3.25 8.82
N LEU A 85 13.21 -3.11 8.44
CA LEU A 85 12.70 -3.59 7.16
C LEU A 85 13.35 -2.83 6.01
N GLY A 86 13.52 -3.51 4.89
CA GLY A 86 14.23 -2.93 3.76
C GLY A 86 13.74 -3.44 2.41
N GLU A 87 14.68 -3.62 1.49
CA GLU A 87 14.41 -3.94 0.10
C GLU A 87 13.65 -5.27 -0.08
N LYS A 88 13.93 -6.26 0.77
CA LYS A 88 13.26 -7.56 0.71
C LYS A 88 11.75 -7.40 0.91
N GLU A 89 11.36 -6.65 1.92
CA GLU A 89 9.96 -6.41 2.26
C GLU A 89 9.27 -5.53 1.22
N SER A 90 10.00 -4.57 0.67
CA SER A 90 9.54 -3.73 -0.43
C SER A 90 9.21 -4.57 -1.68
N LYS A 91 10.10 -5.49 -2.03
CA LYS A 91 9.89 -6.40 -3.16
C LYS A 91 8.73 -7.36 -2.92
N GLN A 92 8.56 -7.84 -1.70
CA GLN A 92 7.45 -8.71 -1.33
C GLN A 92 6.11 -8.00 -1.48
N ALA A 93 6.02 -6.74 -1.06
CA ALA A 93 4.81 -5.93 -1.21
C ALA A 93 4.44 -5.78 -2.68
N ARG A 94 5.39 -5.43 -3.52
CA ARG A 94 5.18 -5.31 -4.96
C ARG A 94 4.74 -6.63 -5.60
N LYS A 95 5.45 -7.70 -5.27
CA LYS A 95 5.16 -9.04 -5.78
C LYS A 95 3.75 -9.51 -5.39
N ARG A 96 3.32 -9.19 -4.18
CA ARG A 96 1.97 -9.50 -3.70
C ARG A 96 0.91 -8.94 -4.64
N ILE A 97 1.03 -7.67 -5.00
CA ILE A 97 0.04 -7.00 -5.85
C ILE A 97 0.09 -7.55 -7.29
N ILE A 98 1.27 -7.72 -7.84
CA ILE A 98 1.44 -8.28 -9.18
C ILE A 98 0.82 -9.67 -9.26
N SER A 99 1.08 -10.51 -8.28
CA SER A 99 0.58 -11.88 -8.22
C SER A 99 -0.94 -11.94 -8.01
N LYS A 100 -1.44 -11.17 -7.04
CA LYS A 100 -2.86 -11.20 -6.65
C LYS A 100 -3.78 -10.70 -7.75
N PHE A 101 -3.44 -9.59 -8.37
CA PHE A 101 -4.28 -8.98 -9.39
C PHE A 101 -3.95 -9.45 -10.80
N ASN A 102 -2.80 -10.05 -10.98
CA ASN A 102 -2.34 -10.63 -12.25
C ASN A 102 -2.68 -9.73 -13.45
N ILE A 103 -2.00 -8.59 -13.50
CA ILE A 103 -2.24 -7.54 -14.50
C ILE A 103 -2.19 -8.11 -15.92
N SER A 104 -1.27 -9.03 -16.18
CA SER A 104 -1.14 -9.68 -17.49
C SER A 104 -2.40 -10.46 -17.87
N LYS A 105 -2.96 -11.23 -16.94
CA LYS A 105 -4.21 -11.96 -17.18
C LYS A 105 -5.41 -11.04 -17.37
N ARG A 106 -5.43 -9.91 -16.68
CA ARG A 106 -6.47 -8.90 -16.86
C ARG A 106 -6.44 -8.31 -18.26
N ILE A 107 -5.28 -8.02 -18.77
CA ILE A 107 -5.11 -7.48 -20.13
C ILE A 107 -5.55 -8.53 -21.16
N GLU A 108 -5.15 -9.78 -21.00
CA GLU A 108 -5.55 -10.87 -21.88
C GLU A 108 -7.07 -11.07 -21.86
N LYS A 109 -7.68 -11.03 -20.68
CA LYS A 109 -9.12 -11.18 -20.50
C LYS A 109 -9.90 -10.05 -21.17
N ILE A 110 -9.37 -8.82 -21.10
CA ILE A 110 -9.97 -7.68 -21.78
C ILE A 110 -9.86 -7.85 -23.29
N LYS A 111 -8.72 -8.31 -23.81
CA LYS A 111 -8.52 -8.57 -25.24
C LYS A 111 -9.46 -9.66 -25.75
N GLU A 112 -9.67 -10.73 -24.99
CA GLU A 112 -10.60 -11.82 -25.36
C GLU A 112 -12.04 -11.33 -25.42
N ASN A 113 -12.44 -10.39 -24.58
CA ASN A 113 -13.79 -9.86 -24.53
C ASN A 113 -14.08 -8.79 -25.59
N ILE A 114 -13.06 -8.28 -26.23
CA ILE A 114 -13.19 -7.26 -27.28
C ILE A 114 -13.36 -7.91 -28.66
N ASP A 115 -12.93 -9.13 -28.82
CA ASP A 115 -13.07 -9.90 -30.05
C ASP A 115 -14.46 -10.62 -30.09
#